data_5ce778115470175c1d86c241067b7547
#
_entry.id   5ce778115470175c1d86c241067b7547
#
_cell.length_a   1.000
_cell.length_b   1.000
_cell.length_c   1.000
_cell.angle_alpha   90.00
_cell.angle_beta   90.00
_cell.angle_gamma   90.00
#
_symmetry.space_group_name_H-M   'P 1'
#
loop_
_entity.id
_entity.type
_entity.pdbx_description
1 polymer ?
#
loop_
_entity_poly.entity_id
_entity_poly.type
_entity_poly.pdbx_seq_one_letter_code
_entity_poly.pdbx_strand_id
1 'polypeptide(L)'
;MRLDLSGEAVEYGRQARRAFEAAGGDELVRAAERDPGSRAGLVAPVLAGLGAWELDPRGDAGELEAAAALCRAAGYRAVPYPVAERLSRPAGLAADGLVVVAGDHPSGAVAGLDSRWVAVTLAGRRSAAAPRPSDAPPRTSMFVAELDLRPIDGDGAGDLALGLVLPCWTLLGMLDRAIDLTREHVRVREQFGQALARFQGVQFQLTDAEVERTGAEMLAKYALWSVQNGCGEALDDALALRLAAVEAAEAVFRVAHQLHGATGFCDETFLSWLSRYSRPLRTLPLGPSATADHLARRLGRRGLTGLFGGEPERVAP
;
A
#
# COMPACT_ATOMS: atom_id res chain seq x y z
N MET A 1 6.65 -23.72 5.34
CA MET A 1 6.26 -22.32 5.23
C MET A 1 4.97 -22.23 4.43
N ARG A 2 3.92 -21.63 4.97
CA ARG A 2 2.68 -21.33 4.25
C ARG A 2 2.70 -19.83 3.95
N LEU A 3 2.64 -19.43 2.69
CA LEU A 3 2.66 -18.05 2.24
C LEU A 3 1.28 -17.52 1.84
N ASP A 4 0.36 -18.41 1.45
CA ASP A 4 -0.98 -17.97 1.08
C ASP A 4 -1.79 -17.55 2.30
N LEU A 5 -2.56 -16.48 2.14
CA LEU A 5 -3.51 -16.04 3.15
C LEU A 5 -4.51 -17.17 3.47
N SER A 6 -4.96 -17.23 4.70
CA SER A 6 -6.02 -18.14 5.13
C SER A 6 -7.32 -17.92 4.34
N GLY A 7 -8.15 -18.95 4.26
CA GLY A 7 -9.47 -18.83 3.64
C GLY A 7 -10.32 -17.75 4.29
N GLU A 8 -10.19 -17.58 5.59
CA GLU A 8 -10.90 -16.58 6.39
C GLU A 8 -10.47 -15.16 6.01
N ALA A 9 -9.16 -14.91 5.92
CA ALA A 9 -8.62 -13.60 5.48
C ALA A 9 -9.03 -13.28 4.05
N VAL A 10 -9.00 -14.26 3.14
CA VAL A 10 -9.47 -14.08 1.76
C VAL A 10 -10.95 -13.73 1.70
N GLU A 11 -11.80 -14.40 2.49
CA GLU A 11 -13.24 -14.11 2.52
C GLU A 11 -13.52 -12.74 3.17
N TYR A 12 -12.77 -12.38 4.21
CA TYR A 12 -12.86 -11.05 4.81
C TYR A 12 -12.51 -9.94 3.79
N GLY A 13 -11.46 -10.14 2.99
CA GLY A 13 -11.11 -9.22 1.90
C GLY A 13 -12.22 -9.10 0.83
N ARG A 14 -12.91 -10.21 0.48
CA ARG A 14 -14.07 -10.17 -0.42
C ARG A 14 -15.25 -9.41 0.21
N GLN A 15 -15.53 -9.63 1.49
CA GLN A 15 -16.54 -8.90 2.22
C GLN A 15 -16.25 -7.40 2.25
N ALA A 16 -15.00 -7.03 2.53
CA ALA A 16 -14.56 -5.64 2.49
C ALA A 16 -14.74 -4.99 1.10
N ARG A 17 -14.41 -5.70 0.02
CA ARG A 17 -14.67 -5.20 -1.35
C ARG A 17 -16.14 -4.92 -1.59
N ARG A 18 -17.04 -5.84 -1.18
CA ARG A 18 -18.49 -5.66 -1.30
C ARG A 18 -18.99 -4.48 -0.45
N ALA A 19 -18.48 -4.32 0.76
CA ALA A 19 -18.85 -3.22 1.63
C ALA A 19 -18.45 -1.86 1.06
N PHE A 20 -17.21 -1.72 0.54
CA PHE A 20 -16.78 -0.49 -0.13
C PHE A 20 -17.58 -0.20 -1.41
N GLU A 21 -17.94 -1.23 -2.17
CA GLU A 21 -18.81 -1.08 -3.35
C GLU A 21 -20.19 -0.54 -2.94
N ALA A 22 -20.81 -1.14 -1.94
CA ALA A 22 -22.13 -0.74 -1.44
C ALA A 22 -22.12 0.68 -0.84
N ALA A 23 -20.98 1.12 -0.29
CA ALA A 23 -20.81 2.46 0.26
C ALA A 23 -20.61 3.57 -0.79
N GLY A 24 -20.51 3.21 -2.08
CA GLY A 24 -20.35 4.16 -3.17
C GLY A 24 -19.24 3.82 -4.17
N GLY A 25 -18.43 2.80 -3.89
CA GLY A 25 -17.40 2.31 -4.82
C GLY A 25 -16.45 3.42 -5.26
N ASP A 26 -16.38 3.62 -6.57
CA ASP A 26 -15.48 4.61 -7.18
C ASP A 26 -15.87 6.07 -6.86
N GLU A 27 -17.12 6.33 -6.40
CA GLU A 27 -17.55 7.68 -5.99
C GLU A 27 -16.99 8.10 -4.64
N LEU A 28 -16.53 7.19 -3.80
CA LEU A 28 -15.94 7.53 -2.49
C LEU A 28 -14.75 8.48 -2.63
N VAL A 29 -13.81 8.16 -3.53
CA VAL A 29 -12.62 8.98 -3.74
C VAL A 29 -12.97 10.32 -4.40
N ARG A 30 -13.96 10.33 -5.31
CA ARG A 30 -14.44 11.55 -5.96
C ARG A 30 -15.12 12.50 -4.96
N ALA A 31 -15.94 11.93 -4.06
CA ALA A 31 -16.58 12.72 -2.99
C ALA A 31 -15.54 13.31 -2.03
N ALA A 32 -14.57 12.51 -1.60
CA ALA A 32 -13.49 12.95 -0.73
C ALA A 32 -12.55 13.99 -1.39
N GLU A 33 -12.37 13.95 -2.71
CA GLU A 33 -11.59 14.97 -3.41
C GLU A 33 -12.32 16.31 -3.44
N ARG A 34 -13.65 16.31 -3.55
CA ARG A 34 -14.48 17.52 -3.49
C ARG A 34 -14.48 18.12 -2.08
N ASP A 35 -14.49 17.29 -1.06
CA ASP A 35 -14.47 17.68 0.35
C ASP A 35 -13.58 16.75 1.16
N PRO A 36 -12.28 17.07 1.32
CA PRO A 36 -11.34 16.25 2.10
C PRO A 36 -11.75 16.03 3.56
N GLY A 37 -12.50 16.96 4.16
CA GLY A 37 -13.02 16.83 5.53
C GLY A 37 -14.08 15.73 5.67
N SER A 38 -14.77 15.35 4.59
CA SER A 38 -15.78 14.29 4.60
C SER A 38 -15.20 12.87 4.65
N ARG A 39 -13.89 12.68 4.45
CA ARG A 39 -13.23 11.35 4.35
C ARG A 39 -13.58 10.42 5.51
N ALA A 40 -13.50 10.91 6.73
CA ALA A 40 -13.82 10.12 7.92
C ALA A 40 -15.29 9.70 7.90
N GLY A 41 -16.21 10.62 7.64
CA GLY A 41 -17.65 10.36 7.58
C GLY A 41 -18.04 9.36 6.49
N LEU A 42 -17.36 9.39 5.34
CA LEU A 42 -17.62 8.49 4.21
C LEU A 42 -17.14 7.06 4.46
N VAL A 43 -16.00 6.88 5.14
CA VAL A 43 -15.31 5.58 5.18
C VAL A 43 -15.31 4.93 6.55
N ALA A 44 -15.20 5.71 7.65
CA ALA A 44 -15.11 5.16 9.00
C ALA A 44 -16.29 4.27 9.38
N PRO A 45 -17.56 4.58 9.04
CA PRO A 45 -18.68 3.70 9.33
C PRO A 45 -18.60 2.34 8.64
N VAL A 46 -18.08 2.31 7.40
CA VAL A 46 -17.89 1.06 6.63
C VAL A 46 -16.84 0.19 7.31
N LEU A 47 -15.71 0.79 7.69
CA LEU A 47 -14.62 0.09 8.38
C LEU A 47 -15.05 -0.40 9.76
N ALA A 48 -15.84 0.39 10.51
CA ALA A 48 -16.42 -0.03 11.78
C ALA A 48 -17.38 -1.22 11.59
N GLY A 49 -18.24 -1.18 10.58
CA GLY A 49 -19.13 -2.29 10.24
C GLY A 49 -18.42 -3.58 9.82
N LEU A 50 -17.15 -3.48 9.38
CA LEU A 50 -16.27 -4.60 9.07
C LEU A 50 -15.47 -5.11 10.28
N GLY A 51 -15.58 -4.45 11.45
CA GLY A 51 -14.75 -4.77 12.61
C GLY A 51 -13.26 -4.43 12.40
N ALA A 52 -12.94 -3.49 11.49
CA ALA A 52 -11.56 -3.19 11.11
C ALA A 52 -10.69 -2.69 12.27
N TRP A 53 -11.29 -2.05 13.27
CA TRP A 53 -10.57 -1.47 14.41
C TRP A 53 -10.38 -2.43 15.57
N GLU A 54 -11.04 -3.60 15.53
CA GLU A 54 -10.86 -4.71 16.46
C GLU A 54 -9.66 -5.58 16.06
N LEU A 55 -9.21 -5.50 14.80
CA LEU A 55 -8.02 -6.21 14.36
C LEU A 55 -6.76 -5.71 15.09
N ASP A 56 -5.98 -6.65 15.62
CA ASP A 56 -4.61 -6.42 16.13
C ASP A 56 -3.58 -7.16 15.25
N PRO A 57 -3.09 -6.54 14.17
CA PRO A 57 -2.12 -7.16 13.26
C PRO A 57 -0.79 -7.56 13.92
N ARG A 58 -0.57 -7.18 15.18
CA ARG A 58 0.63 -7.51 15.95
C ARG A 58 0.44 -8.68 16.91
N GLY A 59 -0.80 -8.98 17.23
CA GLY A 59 -1.15 -9.99 18.24
C GLY A 59 -1.35 -11.38 17.66
N ASP A 60 -1.98 -11.47 16.49
CA ASP A 60 -2.37 -12.74 15.88
C ASP A 60 -2.09 -12.79 14.38
N ALA A 61 -1.68 -13.97 13.92
CA ALA A 61 -1.35 -14.21 12.52
C ALA A 61 -2.55 -14.05 11.57
N GLY A 62 -3.71 -14.55 11.98
CA GLY A 62 -4.94 -14.46 11.20
C GLY A 62 -5.41 -13.01 11.09
N GLU A 63 -5.25 -12.21 12.14
CA GLU A 63 -5.59 -10.79 12.12
C GLU A 63 -4.64 -9.97 11.25
N LEU A 64 -3.34 -10.33 11.22
CA LEU A 64 -2.38 -9.73 10.29
C LEU A 64 -2.75 -10.03 8.83
N GLU A 65 -3.12 -11.27 8.53
CA GLU A 65 -3.60 -11.68 7.21
C GLU A 65 -4.91 -10.96 6.82
N ALA A 66 -5.85 -10.82 7.76
CA ALA A 66 -7.08 -10.06 7.57
C ALA A 66 -6.79 -8.57 7.30
N ALA A 67 -5.86 -7.97 8.04
CA ALA A 67 -5.43 -6.59 7.82
C ALA A 67 -4.83 -6.39 6.41
N ALA A 68 -3.99 -7.32 5.95
CA ALA A 68 -3.44 -7.29 4.59
C ALA A 68 -4.54 -7.42 3.52
N ALA A 69 -5.50 -8.33 3.71
CA ALA A 69 -6.64 -8.51 2.82
C ALA A 69 -7.56 -7.27 2.78
N LEU A 70 -7.78 -6.61 3.94
CA LEU A 70 -8.52 -5.35 4.02
C LEU A 70 -7.80 -4.22 3.28
N CYS A 71 -6.49 -4.08 3.47
CA CYS A 71 -5.67 -3.11 2.74
C CYS A 71 -5.77 -3.32 1.23
N ARG A 72 -5.66 -4.57 0.75
CA ARG A 72 -5.83 -4.91 -0.67
C ARG A 72 -7.22 -4.55 -1.19
N ALA A 73 -8.27 -4.83 -0.41
CA ALA A 73 -9.64 -4.48 -0.74
C ALA A 73 -9.84 -2.96 -0.84
N ALA A 74 -9.29 -2.19 0.11
CA ALA A 74 -9.32 -0.74 0.11
C ALA A 74 -8.57 -0.16 -1.10
N GLY A 75 -7.40 -0.70 -1.43
CA GLY A 75 -6.63 -0.32 -2.62
C GLY A 75 -7.41 -0.54 -3.92
N TYR A 76 -8.09 -1.67 -4.05
CA TYR A 76 -8.88 -2.00 -5.24
C TYR A 76 -9.96 -0.94 -5.56
N ARG A 77 -10.50 -0.26 -4.55
CA ARG A 77 -11.48 0.82 -4.68
C ARG A 77 -10.90 2.21 -4.51
N ALA A 78 -9.57 2.34 -4.41
CA ALA A 78 -8.89 3.59 -4.07
C ALA A 78 -9.58 4.31 -2.90
N VAL A 79 -9.93 3.57 -1.84
CA VAL A 79 -10.65 4.10 -0.68
C VAL A 79 -9.86 5.29 -0.12
N PRO A 80 -10.48 6.48 -0.01
CA PRO A 80 -9.80 7.72 0.37
C PRO A 80 -9.56 7.81 1.88
N TYR A 81 -8.97 6.77 2.46
CA TYR A 81 -8.72 6.66 3.89
C TYR A 81 -7.43 5.86 4.15
N PRO A 82 -6.60 6.27 5.11
CA PRO A 82 -5.32 5.63 5.37
C PRO A 82 -5.50 4.34 6.19
N VAL A 83 -6.11 3.33 5.57
CA VAL A 83 -6.45 2.06 6.23
C VAL A 83 -5.20 1.35 6.74
N ALA A 84 -4.15 1.29 5.92
CA ALA A 84 -2.89 0.65 6.27
C ALA A 84 -2.21 1.35 7.47
N GLU A 85 -2.16 2.68 7.44
CA GLU A 85 -1.58 3.49 8.51
C GLU A 85 -2.36 3.33 9.83
N ARG A 86 -3.70 3.24 9.76
CA ARG A 86 -4.55 3.01 10.93
C ARG A 86 -4.34 1.61 11.52
N LEU A 87 -4.25 0.59 10.69
CA LEU A 87 -3.99 -0.79 11.11
C LEU A 87 -2.56 -0.98 11.64
N SER A 88 -1.63 -0.14 11.22
CA SER A 88 -0.23 -0.17 11.70
C SER A 88 -0.02 0.55 13.04
N ARG A 89 -1.09 1.03 13.70
CA ARG A 89 -0.98 1.76 14.98
C ARG A 89 0.00 1.08 15.94
N PRO A 90 0.89 1.85 16.59
CA PRO A 90 1.86 1.27 17.50
C PRO A 90 1.19 0.75 18.78
N ALA A 91 1.65 -0.39 19.29
CA ALA A 91 1.18 -0.92 20.55
C ALA A 91 1.64 -0.03 21.73
N GLY A 92 0.78 0.09 22.73
CA GLY A 92 1.12 0.81 23.98
C GLY A 92 1.15 2.33 23.88
N LEU A 93 0.82 2.92 22.73
CA LEU A 93 0.69 4.36 22.56
C LEU A 93 -0.77 4.75 22.28
N ALA A 94 -1.18 5.89 22.85
CA ALA A 94 -2.51 6.47 22.59
C ALA A 94 -2.51 7.14 21.21
N ALA A 95 -2.35 6.35 20.15
CA ALA A 95 -2.32 6.79 18.76
C ALA A 95 -3.37 6.05 17.94
N ASP A 96 -3.89 6.73 16.93
CA ASP A 96 -4.91 6.19 16.03
C ASP A 96 -4.29 5.57 14.77
N GLY A 97 -3.02 5.86 14.48
CA GLY A 97 -2.30 5.32 13.33
C GLY A 97 -0.81 5.64 13.34
N LEU A 98 -0.09 5.00 12.41
CA LEU A 98 1.34 5.16 12.23
C LEU A 98 1.66 5.55 10.79
N VAL A 99 2.56 6.51 10.63
CA VAL A 99 3.11 6.91 9.32
C VAL A 99 4.61 6.70 9.33
N VAL A 100 5.13 5.93 8.38
CA VAL A 100 6.58 5.85 8.16
C VAL A 100 7.02 7.06 7.34
N VAL A 101 8.04 7.78 7.81
CA VAL A 101 8.47 9.05 7.21
C VAL A 101 9.95 9.07 6.88
N ALA A 102 10.32 9.87 5.88
CA ALA A 102 11.71 10.30 5.67
C ALA A 102 12.05 11.44 6.64
N GLY A 103 13.35 11.51 7.08
CA GLY A 103 13.76 12.47 8.11
C GLY A 103 13.61 13.94 7.72
N ASP A 104 13.85 14.27 6.44
CA ASP A 104 14.00 15.68 6.03
C ASP A 104 12.68 16.34 5.62
N HIS A 105 11.72 15.60 5.08
CA HIS A 105 10.42 16.11 4.65
C HIS A 105 9.30 15.14 5.05
N PRO A 106 8.97 15.08 6.34
CA PRO A 106 7.97 14.16 6.82
C PRO A 106 6.60 14.48 6.23
N SER A 107 6.01 13.53 5.53
CA SER A 107 4.73 13.67 4.87
C SER A 107 3.93 12.37 4.95
N GLY A 108 2.60 12.49 4.92
CA GLY A 108 1.68 11.34 4.93
C GLY A 108 0.34 11.66 4.28
N ALA A 109 -0.37 10.66 3.80
CA ALA A 109 -1.68 10.81 3.15
C ALA A 109 -2.83 10.96 4.19
N VAL A 110 -2.64 11.84 5.17
CA VAL A 110 -3.48 11.99 6.37
C VAL A 110 -4.23 13.33 6.45
N ALA A 111 -4.14 14.18 5.43
CA ALA A 111 -4.83 15.47 5.40
C ALA A 111 -6.36 15.31 5.59
N GLY A 112 -6.99 16.25 6.31
CA GLY A 112 -8.44 16.27 6.53
C GLY A 112 -8.94 15.20 7.51
N LEU A 113 -8.07 14.58 8.30
CA LEU A 113 -8.43 13.61 9.34
C LEU A 113 -8.05 14.14 10.72
N ASP A 114 -9.02 14.20 11.61
CA ASP A 114 -8.80 14.48 13.03
C ASP A 114 -8.44 13.18 13.75
N SER A 115 -7.15 12.85 13.75
CA SER A 115 -6.61 11.62 14.32
C SER A 115 -5.22 11.86 14.89
N ARG A 116 -4.89 11.10 15.93
CA ARG A 116 -3.58 11.14 16.60
C ARG A 116 -2.59 10.26 15.86
N TRP A 117 -1.63 10.84 15.20
CA TRP A 117 -0.64 10.11 14.41
C TRP A 117 0.68 9.98 15.15
N VAL A 118 1.31 8.83 14.99
CA VAL A 118 2.71 8.62 15.30
C VAL A 118 3.47 8.49 13.99
N ALA A 119 4.56 9.23 13.87
CA ALA A 119 5.52 9.08 12.78
C ALA A 119 6.73 8.27 13.26
N VAL A 120 7.24 7.38 12.40
CA VAL A 120 8.48 6.65 12.64
C VAL A 120 9.41 6.85 11.44
N THR A 121 10.63 7.30 11.71
CA THR A 121 11.67 7.39 10.68
C THR A 121 12.26 6.03 10.38
N LEU A 122 12.87 5.83 9.20
CA LEU A 122 13.57 4.57 8.86
C LEU A 122 14.74 4.23 9.79
N ALA A 123 15.15 5.16 10.66
CA ALA A 123 16.11 4.94 11.73
C ALA A 123 15.45 4.55 13.08
N GLY A 124 14.14 4.30 13.10
CA GLY A 124 13.41 3.89 14.31
C GLY A 124 13.02 5.03 15.25
N ARG A 125 13.30 6.29 14.95
CA ARG A 125 12.94 7.41 15.83
C ARG A 125 11.44 7.69 15.76
N ARG A 126 10.78 7.73 16.90
CA ARG A 126 9.36 8.04 17.06
C ARG A 126 9.10 9.53 17.28
N SER A 127 7.99 10.00 16.76
CA SER A 127 7.47 11.35 17.01
C SER A 127 5.93 11.33 17.01
N ALA A 128 5.32 12.14 17.86
CA ALA A 128 3.93 12.53 17.62
C ALA A 128 3.89 13.40 16.35
N ALA A 129 2.92 13.13 15.47
CA ALA A 129 2.82 13.81 14.18
C ALA A 129 1.47 14.50 14.05
N ALA A 130 1.49 15.73 13.54
CA ALA A 130 0.29 16.48 13.20
C ALA A 130 0.39 16.98 11.76
N PRO A 131 -0.66 16.81 10.93
CA PRO A 131 -0.67 17.35 9.58
C PRO A 131 -0.68 18.88 9.62
N ARG A 132 0.18 19.51 8.81
CA ARG A 132 0.14 20.96 8.59
C ARG A 132 -1.06 21.32 7.74
N PRO A 133 -1.78 22.38 8.10
CA PRO A 133 -2.78 22.94 7.20
C PRO A 133 -2.16 23.30 5.85
N SER A 134 -2.86 23.02 4.77
CA SER A 134 -2.41 23.35 3.41
C SER A 134 -3.56 23.95 2.62
N ASP A 135 -3.27 25.03 1.90
CA ASP A 135 -4.18 25.67 0.95
C ASP A 135 -4.10 25.01 -0.45
N ALA A 136 -3.33 23.93 -0.60
CA ALA A 136 -3.18 23.24 -1.88
C ALA A 136 -4.52 22.65 -2.35
N PRO A 137 -4.84 22.76 -3.65
CA PRO A 137 -6.05 22.18 -4.20
C PRO A 137 -6.11 20.67 -3.96
N PRO A 138 -7.28 20.09 -3.61
CA PRO A 138 -7.44 18.67 -3.32
C PRO A 138 -6.88 17.74 -4.39
N ARG A 139 -7.09 18.07 -5.66
CA ARG A 139 -6.61 17.27 -6.82
C ARG A 139 -5.09 17.11 -6.92
N THR A 140 -4.33 18.02 -6.31
CA THR A 140 -2.86 17.96 -6.32
C THR A 140 -2.30 17.35 -5.06
N SER A 141 -3.06 17.36 -3.97
CA SER A 141 -2.60 16.89 -2.67
C SER A 141 -2.64 15.37 -2.53
N MET A 142 -3.61 14.68 -3.16
CA MET A 142 -3.88 13.26 -2.96
C MET A 142 -3.96 12.90 -1.46
N PHE A 143 -4.50 13.85 -0.67
CA PHE A 143 -4.56 13.81 0.79
C PHE A 143 -3.19 13.80 1.50
N VAL A 144 -2.11 14.10 0.81
CA VAL A 144 -0.78 14.25 1.42
C VAL A 144 -0.70 15.57 2.16
N ALA A 145 -0.22 15.54 3.40
CA ALA A 145 0.15 16.68 4.20
C ALA A 145 1.60 16.58 4.64
N GLU A 146 2.29 17.70 4.73
CA GLU A 146 3.50 17.82 5.53
C GLU A 146 3.14 17.61 6.99
N LEU A 147 4.07 17.03 7.76
CA LEU A 147 3.86 16.69 9.16
C LEU A 147 4.77 17.51 10.06
N ASP A 148 4.19 18.13 11.08
CA ASP A 148 4.93 18.64 12.22
C ASP A 148 5.24 17.49 13.17
N LEU A 149 6.52 17.27 13.46
CA LEU A 149 6.99 16.19 14.31
C LEU A 149 7.43 16.72 15.68
N ARG A 150 6.93 16.08 16.74
CA ARG A 150 7.39 16.29 18.11
C ARG A 150 7.98 14.96 18.63
N PRO A 151 9.28 14.88 18.94
CA PRO A 151 9.88 13.67 19.43
C PRO A 151 9.13 13.12 20.66
N ILE A 152 8.98 11.79 20.71
CA ILE A 152 8.45 11.05 21.86
C ILE A 152 9.41 9.93 22.20
N ASP A 153 9.41 9.53 23.46
CA ASP A 153 10.28 8.46 23.96
C ASP A 153 9.92 7.09 23.35
N GLY A 154 10.92 6.23 23.31
CA GLY A 154 10.80 4.85 22.85
C GLY A 154 11.33 4.60 21.43
N ASP A 155 11.60 3.33 21.16
CA ASP A 155 12.09 2.84 19.87
C ASP A 155 10.92 2.43 18.97
N GLY A 156 10.90 2.95 17.75
CA GLY A 156 9.92 2.63 16.71
C GLY A 156 10.41 1.59 15.70
N ALA A 157 11.60 1.02 15.87
CA ALA A 157 12.15 0.06 14.91
C ALA A 157 11.22 -1.13 14.66
N GLY A 158 10.55 -1.63 15.72
CA GLY A 158 9.58 -2.72 15.62
C GLY A 158 8.29 -2.38 14.87
N ASP A 159 8.03 -1.09 14.60
CA ASP A 159 6.84 -0.64 13.87
C ASP A 159 7.07 -0.56 12.35
N LEU A 160 8.35 -0.50 11.93
CA LEU A 160 8.72 -0.17 10.55
C LEU A 160 8.28 -1.23 9.55
N ALA A 161 8.51 -2.50 9.85
CA ALA A 161 8.20 -3.58 8.90
C ALA A 161 6.70 -3.60 8.58
N LEU A 162 5.84 -3.60 9.60
CA LEU A 162 4.39 -3.56 9.43
C LEU A 162 3.93 -2.29 8.72
N GLY A 163 4.47 -1.13 9.12
CA GLY A 163 4.16 0.18 8.52
C GLY A 163 4.59 0.32 7.06
N LEU A 164 5.47 -0.54 6.54
CA LEU A 164 5.85 -0.62 5.13
C LEU A 164 5.09 -1.71 4.38
N VAL A 165 4.81 -2.85 5.01
CA VAL A 165 4.13 -3.99 4.38
C VAL A 165 2.67 -3.69 4.05
N LEU A 166 1.88 -3.16 5.00
CA LEU A 166 0.45 -2.93 4.78
C LEU A 166 0.15 -1.92 3.67
N PRO A 167 0.87 -0.78 3.52
CA PRO A 167 0.69 0.09 2.36
C PRO A 167 1.01 -0.59 1.01
N CYS A 168 1.94 -1.55 0.97
CA CYS A 168 2.20 -2.33 -0.25
C CYS A 168 1.01 -3.24 -0.61
N TRP A 169 0.29 -3.81 0.37
CA TRP A 169 -0.95 -4.53 0.11
C TRP A 169 -2.05 -3.62 -0.43
N THR A 170 -2.13 -2.36 0.03
CA THR A 170 -3.03 -1.37 -0.57
C THR A 170 -2.64 -1.10 -2.03
N LEU A 171 -1.36 -0.91 -2.31
CA LEU A 171 -0.88 -0.69 -3.69
C LEU A 171 -1.20 -1.88 -4.59
N LEU A 172 -0.98 -3.12 -4.14
CA LEU A 172 -1.36 -4.33 -4.88
C LEU A 172 -2.85 -4.35 -5.26
N GLY A 173 -3.73 -3.94 -4.35
CA GLY A 173 -5.16 -3.80 -4.66
C GLY A 173 -5.43 -2.80 -5.78
N MET A 174 -4.70 -1.69 -5.83
CA MET A 174 -4.81 -0.72 -6.93
C MET A 174 -4.32 -1.32 -8.25
N LEU A 175 -3.25 -2.13 -8.23
CA LEU A 175 -2.74 -2.82 -9.41
C LEU A 175 -3.73 -3.87 -9.93
N ASP A 176 -4.35 -4.65 -9.03
CA ASP A 176 -5.43 -5.59 -9.39
C ASP A 176 -6.53 -4.86 -10.18
N ARG A 177 -7.01 -3.72 -9.65
CA ARG A 177 -8.07 -2.95 -10.29
C ARG A 177 -7.64 -2.35 -11.63
N ALA A 178 -6.42 -1.84 -11.73
CA ALA A 178 -5.88 -1.30 -12.97
C ALA A 178 -5.82 -2.34 -14.08
N ILE A 179 -5.40 -3.57 -13.77
CA ILE A 179 -5.37 -4.69 -14.71
C ILE A 179 -6.79 -5.09 -15.11
N ASP A 180 -7.71 -5.21 -14.14
CA ASP A 180 -9.10 -5.58 -14.43
C ASP A 180 -9.76 -4.56 -15.36
N LEU A 181 -9.64 -3.26 -15.07
CA LEU A 181 -10.16 -2.18 -15.95
C LEU A 181 -9.55 -2.25 -17.34
N THR A 182 -8.25 -2.52 -17.43
CA THR A 182 -7.57 -2.61 -18.73
C THR A 182 -8.04 -3.83 -19.52
N ARG A 183 -8.22 -4.98 -18.85
CA ARG A 183 -8.76 -6.20 -19.47
C ARG A 183 -10.19 -6.00 -19.99
N GLU A 184 -11.02 -5.30 -19.22
CA GLU A 184 -12.37 -4.92 -19.64
C GLU A 184 -12.32 -4.00 -20.86
N HIS A 185 -11.49 -2.95 -20.81
CA HIS A 185 -11.34 -1.98 -21.89
C HIS A 185 -10.91 -2.62 -23.21
N VAL A 186 -9.85 -3.44 -23.22
CA VAL A 186 -9.31 -4.03 -24.46
C VAL A 186 -10.23 -5.07 -25.09
N ARG A 187 -11.19 -5.63 -24.33
CA ARG A 187 -12.19 -6.57 -24.83
C ARG A 187 -13.31 -5.88 -25.61
N VAL A 188 -13.64 -4.63 -25.24
CA VAL A 188 -14.73 -3.89 -25.86
C VAL A 188 -14.25 -2.84 -26.85
N ARG A 189 -13.03 -2.32 -26.69
CA ARG A 189 -12.46 -1.33 -27.60
C ARG A 189 -12.03 -1.98 -28.91
N GLU A 190 -12.61 -1.53 -30.01
CA GLU A 190 -12.25 -1.99 -31.35
C GLU A 190 -11.39 -0.96 -32.07
N GLN A 191 -10.36 -1.43 -32.76
CA GLN A 191 -9.57 -0.70 -33.75
C GLN A 191 -9.08 -1.67 -34.83
N PHE A 192 -8.86 -1.15 -36.04
CA PHE A 192 -8.43 -1.95 -37.20
C PHE A 192 -9.33 -3.17 -37.47
N GLY A 193 -10.65 -3.02 -37.22
CA GLY A 193 -11.66 -4.03 -37.52
C GLY A 193 -11.80 -5.16 -36.49
N GLN A 194 -11.13 -5.05 -35.32
CA GLN A 194 -11.26 -6.06 -34.25
C GLN A 194 -11.00 -5.47 -32.86
N ALA A 195 -11.42 -6.21 -31.83
CA ALA A 195 -11.14 -5.84 -30.44
C ALA A 195 -9.62 -5.79 -30.17
N LEU A 196 -9.16 -4.82 -29.36
CA LEU A 196 -7.74 -4.69 -28.99
C LEU A 196 -7.18 -5.97 -28.37
N ALA A 197 -7.98 -6.70 -27.60
CA ALA A 197 -7.59 -7.98 -27.00
C ALA A 197 -7.16 -9.06 -28.00
N ARG A 198 -7.45 -8.91 -29.29
CA ARG A 198 -7.04 -9.86 -30.33
C ARG A 198 -5.63 -9.62 -30.85
N PHE A 199 -5.02 -8.47 -30.56
CA PHE A 199 -3.67 -8.17 -30.99
C PHE A 199 -2.66 -8.81 -30.04
N GLN A 200 -1.70 -9.57 -30.60
CA GLN A 200 -0.66 -10.25 -29.84
C GLN A 200 0.17 -9.28 -28.99
N GLY A 201 0.47 -8.09 -29.51
CA GLY A 201 1.21 -7.07 -28.76
C GLY A 201 0.45 -6.55 -27.54
N VAL A 202 -0.89 -6.52 -27.56
CA VAL A 202 -1.73 -6.18 -26.40
C VAL A 202 -1.70 -7.31 -25.37
N GLN A 203 -1.81 -8.55 -25.86
CA GLN A 203 -1.76 -9.73 -24.96
C GLN A 203 -0.42 -9.83 -24.22
N PHE A 204 0.69 -9.60 -24.92
CA PHE A 204 2.02 -9.61 -24.30
C PHE A 204 2.17 -8.51 -23.24
N GLN A 205 1.78 -7.27 -23.55
CA GLN A 205 1.83 -6.18 -22.58
C GLN A 205 1.02 -6.48 -21.32
N LEU A 206 -0.19 -7.05 -21.45
CA LEU A 206 -1.01 -7.45 -20.30
C LEU A 206 -0.37 -8.60 -19.52
N THR A 207 0.26 -9.55 -20.21
CA THR A 207 0.98 -10.65 -19.57
C THR A 207 2.17 -10.11 -18.77
N ASP A 208 2.97 -9.20 -19.34
CA ASP A 208 4.11 -8.58 -18.65
C ASP A 208 3.65 -7.83 -17.39
N ALA A 209 2.57 -7.04 -17.49
CA ALA A 209 1.99 -6.35 -16.34
C ALA A 209 1.51 -7.32 -15.24
N GLU A 210 0.90 -8.43 -15.62
CA GLU A 210 0.43 -9.46 -14.68
C GLU A 210 1.61 -10.20 -14.02
N VAL A 211 2.70 -10.45 -14.75
CA VAL A 211 3.93 -11.05 -14.20
C VAL A 211 4.52 -10.15 -13.13
N GLU A 212 4.67 -8.86 -13.40
CA GLU A 212 5.19 -7.89 -12.42
C GLU A 212 4.29 -7.79 -11.17
N ARG A 213 2.97 -7.69 -11.36
CA ARG A 213 2.01 -7.69 -10.25
C ARG A 213 2.10 -8.96 -9.41
N THR A 214 2.20 -10.13 -10.07
CA THR A 214 2.27 -11.42 -9.39
C THR A 214 3.59 -11.57 -8.63
N GLY A 215 4.70 -11.13 -9.21
CA GLY A 215 6.00 -11.09 -8.53
C GLY A 215 5.95 -10.26 -7.25
N ALA A 216 5.38 -9.06 -7.31
CA ALA A 216 5.19 -8.21 -6.13
C ALA A 216 4.24 -8.86 -5.10
N GLU A 217 3.18 -9.57 -5.53
CA GLU A 217 2.30 -10.31 -4.61
C GLU A 217 3.03 -11.43 -3.87
N MET A 218 3.91 -12.17 -4.54
CA MET A 218 4.70 -13.22 -3.89
C MET A 218 5.64 -12.64 -2.81
N LEU A 219 6.28 -11.52 -3.10
CA LEU A 219 7.09 -10.82 -2.10
C LEU A 219 6.23 -10.24 -0.96
N ALA A 220 5.00 -9.78 -1.23
CA ALA A 220 4.10 -9.31 -0.20
C ALA A 220 3.68 -10.42 0.76
N LYS A 221 3.40 -11.61 0.25
CA LYS A 221 3.11 -12.79 1.06
C LYS A 221 4.33 -13.19 1.91
N TYR A 222 5.52 -13.14 1.33
CA TYR A 222 6.76 -13.44 2.04
C TYR A 222 7.05 -12.42 3.15
N ALA A 223 6.99 -11.13 2.86
CA ALA A 223 7.23 -10.08 3.85
C ALA A 223 6.17 -10.10 4.97
N LEU A 224 4.91 -10.43 4.66
CA LEU A 224 3.86 -10.62 5.67
C LEU A 224 4.20 -11.78 6.61
N TRP A 225 4.62 -12.92 6.04
CA TRP A 225 5.08 -14.08 6.80
C TRP A 225 6.31 -13.73 7.66
N SER A 226 7.26 -12.94 7.15
CA SER A 226 8.45 -12.50 7.87
C SER A 226 8.09 -11.64 9.09
N VAL A 227 7.16 -10.70 8.94
CA VAL A 227 6.61 -9.89 10.05
C VAL A 227 5.90 -10.77 11.06
N GLN A 228 5.05 -11.70 10.61
CA GLN A 228 4.29 -12.61 11.44
C GLN A 228 5.17 -13.48 12.35
N ASN A 229 6.31 -13.91 11.83
CA ASN A 229 7.23 -14.81 12.55
C ASN A 229 8.34 -14.05 13.29
N GLY A 230 8.30 -12.72 13.32
CA GLY A 230 9.29 -11.91 14.01
C GLY A 230 10.71 -12.11 13.47
N CYS A 231 10.86 -12.36 12.16
CA CYS A 231 12.16 -12.57 11.54
C CYS A 231 13.04 -11.33 11.72
N GLY A 232 14.33 -11.54 12.01
CA GLY A 232 15.29 -10.44 12.19
C GLY A 232 15.44 -9.57 10.94
N GLU A 233 15.15 -10.12 9.76
CA GLU A 233 15.21 -9.47 8.45
C GLU A 233 13.89 -8.84 8.00
N ALA A 234 12.82 -8.86 8.82
CA ALA A 234 11.49 -8.42 8.43
C ALA A 234 11.45 -6.99 7.83
N LEU A 235 12.32 -6.09 8.31
CA LEU A 235 12.45 -4.75 7.73
C LEU A 235 13.11 -4.78 6.34
N ASP A 236 14.10 -5.62 6.13
CA ASP A 236 14.78 -5.76 4.83
C ASP A 236 13.82 -6.40 3.80
N ASP A 237 13.03 -7.38 4.23
CA ASP A 237 11.95 -7.99 3.43
C ASP A 237 10.85 -6.98 3.08
N ALA A 238 10.46 -6.12 4.03
CA ALA A 238 9.49 -5.06 3.79
C ALA A 238 10.00 -4.01 2.79
N LEU A 239 11.29 -3.66 2.84
CA LEU A 239 11.93 -2.75 1.89
C LEU A 239 12.06 -3.38 0.49
N ALA A 240 12.40 -4.67 0.41
CA ALA A 240 12.44 -5.43 -0.84
C ALA A 240 11.05 -5.51 -1.48
N LEU A 241 10.02 -5.85 -0.69
CA LEU A 241 8.63 -5.79 -1.12
C LEU A 241 8.26 -4.41 -1.66
N ARG A 242 8.60 -3.35 -0.90
CA ARG A 242 8.26 -1.99 -1.30
C ARG A 242 8.87 -1.63 -2.64
N LEU A 243 10.16 -1.95 -2.87
CA LEU A 243 10.83 -1.72 -4.14
C LEU A 243 10.10 -2.44 -5.27
N ALA A 244 9.87 -3.74 -5.14
CA ALA A 244 9.17 -4.54 -6.15
C ALA A 244 7.73 -4.04 -6.41
N ALA A 245 6.98 -3.66 -5.36
CA ALA A 245 5.62 -3.14 -5.52
C ALA A 245 5.58 -1.80 -6.28
N VAL A 246 6.57 -0.92 -6.06
CA VAL A 246 6.69 0.34 -6.80
C VAL A 246 7.08 0.09 -8.26
N GLU A 247 8.03 -0.80 -8.54
CA GLU A 247 8.42 -1.19 -9.90
C GLU A 247 7.24 -1.84 -10.65
N ALA A 248 6.52 -2.76 -10.00
CA ALA A 248 5.31 -3.35 -10.56
C ALA A 248 4.24 -2.29 -10.86
N ALA A 249 4.08 -1.28 -9.98
CA ALA A 249 3.14 -0.19 -10.21
C ALA A 249 3.53 0.65 -11.43
N GLU A 250 4.81 0.94 -11.64
CA GLU A 250 5.28 1.64 -12.84
C GLU A 250 4.98 0.84 -14.11
N ALA A 251 5.23 -0.47 -14.10
CA ALA A 251 4.95 -1.35 -15.23
C ALA A 251 3.45 -1.44 -15.52
N VAL A 252 2.63 -1.74 -14.50
CA VAL A 252 1.17 -1.91 -14.64
C VAL A 252 0.51 -0.62 -15.09
N PHE A 253 0.78 0.53 -14.46
CA PHE A 253 0.15 1.79 -14.85
C PHE A 253 0.63 2.26 -16.24
N ARG A 254 1.88 2.04 -16.60
CA ARG A 254 2.39 2.33 -17.96
C ARG A 254 1.61 1.54 -19.01
N VAL A 255 1.44 0.23 -18.81
CA VAL A 255 0.68 -0.64 -19.72
C VAL A 255 -0.80 -0.23 -19.74
N ALA A 256 -1.41 -0.02 -18.59
CA ALA A 256 -2.81 0.37 -18.49
C ALA A 256 -3.09 1.70 -19.22
N HIS A 257 -2.28 2.74 -18.99
CA HIS A 257 -2.42 4.02 -19.70
C HIS A 257 -2.16 3.88 -21.19
N GLN A 258 -1.15 3.10 -21.61
CA GLN A 258 -0.88 2.85 -23.03
C GLN A 258 -2.08 2.21 -23.72
N LEU A 259 -2.71 1.22 -23.11
CA LEU A 259 -3.82 0.48 -23.72
C LEU A 259 -5.16 1.23 -23.70
N HIS A 260 -5.37 2.12 -22.70
CA HIS A 260 -6.53 3.02 -22.69
C HIS A 260 -6.35 4.24 -23.59
N GLY A 261 -5.11 4.61 -23.94
CA GLY A 261 -4.82 5.83 -24.67
C GLY A 261 -5.24 7.09 -23.91
N ALA A 262 -5.72 8.11 -24.62
CA ALA A 262 -6.12 9.37 -24.01
C ALA A 262 -7.18 9.23 -22.92
N THR A 263 -8.12 8.29 -23.06
CA THR A 263 -9.19 8.08 -22.08
C THR A 263 -8.67 7.65 -20.72
N GLY A 264 -7.52 6.96 -20.66
CA GLY A 264 -6.89 6.56 -19.39
C GLY A 264 -6.44 7.72 -18.49
N PHE A 265 -6.35 8.94 -19.06
CA PHE A 265 -5.98 10.15 -18.33
C PHE A 265 -7.18 11.03 -17.98
N CYS A 266 -8.38 10.69 -18.44
CA CYS A 266 -9.59 11.45 -18.21
C CYS A 266 -10.24 11.07 -16.87
N ASP A 267 -10.90 12.03 -16.21
CA ASP A 267 -11.57 11.81 -14.92
C ASP A 267 -12.80 10.88 -15.02
N GLU A 268 -13.33 10.66 -16.21
CA GLU A 268 -14.40 9.72 -16.50
C GLU A 268 -13.93 8.26 -16.31
N THR A 269 -12.64 8.01 -16.52
CA THR A 269 -12.03 6.68 -16.37
C THR A 269 -11.43 6.51 -15.00
N PHE A 270 -11.86 5.47 -14.28
CA PHE A 270 -11.35 5.24 -12.92
C PHE A 270 -9.84 4.91 -12.87
N LEU A 271 -9.25 4.48 -13.98
CA LEU A 271 -7.80 4.28 -14.10
C LEU A 271 -7.01 5.56 -13.76
N SER A 272 -7.47 6.73 -14.21
CA SER A 272 -6.87 8.02 -13.90
C SER A 272 -6.83 8.28 -12.38
N TRP A 273 -7.91 7.93 -11.67
CA TRP A 273 -8.00 8.06 -10.21
C TRP A 273 -7.04 7.11 -9.50
N LEU A 274 -7.02 5.83 -9.88
CA LEU A 274 -6.07 4.85 -9.34
C LEU A 274 -4.62 5.31 -9.50
N SER A 275 -4.26 5.75 -10.70
CA SER A 275 -2.91 6.21 -11.01
C SER A 275 -2.50 7.39 -10.15
N ARG A 276 -3.36 8.40 -9.98
CA ARG A 276 -3.09 9.57 -9.11
C ARG A 276 -3.00 9.17 -7.64
N TYR A 277 -4.00 8.47 -7.14
CA TYR A 277 -4.10 8.14 -5.71
C TYR A 277 -3.15 7.02 -5.27
N SER A 278 -2.51 6.29 -6.21
CA SER A 278 -1.39 5.42 -5.92
C SER A 278 -0.07 6.17 -5.68
N ARG A 279 0.03 7.46 -6.09
CA ARG A 279 1.29 8.22 -6.03
C ARG A 279 1.89 8.31 -4.61
N PRO A 280 1.13 8.64 -3.55
CA PRO A 280 1.69 8.64 -2.21
C PRO A 280 2.29 7.29 -1.81
N LEU A 281 1.62 6.18 -2.13
CA LEU A 281 2.12 4.83 -1.86
C LEU A 281 3.43 4.51 -2.60
N ARG A 282 3.68 5.12 -3.76
CA ARG A 282 4.89 4.92 -4.56
C ARG A 282 6.04 5.86 -4.17
N THR A 283 5.74 7.02 -3.57
CA THR A 283 6.74 8.06 -3.30
C THR A 283 7.07 8.25 -1.82
N LEU A 284 6.18 7.83 -0.91
CA LEU A 284 6.38 7.97 0.53
C LEU A 284 6.68 6.61 1.19
N PRO A 285 7.56 6.55 2.19
CA PRO A 285 8.42 7.63 2.69
C PRO A 285 9.57 7.98 1.76
N LEU A 286 9.95 7.09 0.84
CA LEU A 286 11.03 7.23 -0.14
C LEU A 286 10.55 6.79 -1.52
N GLY A 287 10.99 7.45 -2.58
CA GLY A 287 10.83 6.98 -3.95
C GLY A 287 11.67 5.73 -4.25
N PRO A 288 11.54 5.12 -5.45
CA PRO A 288 12.17 3.83 -5.76
C PRO A 288 13.69 3.85 -5.60
N SER A 289 14.40 4.81 -6.18
CA SER A 289 15.86 4.90 -6.09
C SER A 289 16.36 5.02 -4.65
N ALA A 290 15.74 5.88 -3.83
CA ALA A 290 16.13 6.05 -2.44
C ALA A 290 15.77 4.80 -1.59
N THR A 291 14.71 4.08 -1.93
CA THR A 291 14.37 2.79 -1.31
C THR A 291 15.43 1.74 -1.64
N ALA A 292 15.82 1.63 -2.92
CA ALA A 292 16.89 0.72 -3.36
C ALA A 292 18.22 1.01 -2.67
N ASP A 293 18.62 2.30 -2.61
CA ASP A 293 19.83 2.73 -1.92
C ASP A 293 19.80 2.40 -0.42
N HIS A 294 18.65 2.59 0.22
CA HIS A 294 18.49 2.29 1.64
C HIS A 294 18.62 0.78 1.89
N LEU A 295 17.95 -0.05 1.10
CA LEU A 295 18.05 -1.50 1.16
C LEU A 295 19.47 -1.99 0.91
N ALA A 296 20.13 -1.50 -0.14
CA ALA A 296 21.50 -1.89 -0.49
C ALA A 296 22.50 -1.55 0.64
N ARG A 297 22.38 -0.38 1.28
CA ARG A 297 23.22 -0.02 2.44
C ARG A 297 22.98 -0.93 3.65
N ARG A 298 21.76 -1.39 3.85
CA ARG A 298 21.43 -2.33 4.94
C ARG A 298 22.02 -3.71 4.67
N LEU A 299 21.80 -4.24 3.47
CA LEU A 299 22.31 -5.55 3.05
C LEU A 299 23.85 -5.58 3.00
N GLY A 300 24.49 -4.55 2.43
CA GLY A 300 25.93 -4.46 2.28
C GLY A 300 26.73 -4.54 3.58
N ARG A 301 26.09 -4.24 4.73
CA ARG A 301 26.72 -4.33 6.06
C ARG A 301 26.60 -5.71 6.72
N ARG A 302 25.58 -6.48 6.36
CA ARG A 302 25.25 -7.75 7.02
C ARG A 302 25.45 -8.97 6.12
N GLY A 303 25.53 -8.78 4.83
CA GLY A 303 25.37 -9.83 3.83
C GLY A 303 23.89 -10.22 3.65
N LEU A 304 23.63 -11.12 2.71
CA LEU A 304 22.32 -11.72 2.54
C LEU A 304 22.17 -12.84 3.58
N THR A 305 21.32 -12.60 4.55
CA THR A 305 20.87 -13.60 5.46
C THR A 305 19.52 -14.15 5.04
N GLY A 306 18.74 -14.62 4.94
CA GLY A 306 17.43 -15.05 4.44
C GLY A 306 17.20 -16.51 4.77
N LEU A 307 16.09 -17.04 4.28
CA LEU A 307 15.67 -18.42 4.52
C LEU A 307 16.75 -19.47 4.20
N PHE A 308 17.68 -19.13 3.30
CA PHE A 308 18.74 -20.02 2.83
C PHE A 308 20.13 -19.63 3.35
N GLY A 309 20.22 -18.54 4.13
CA GLY A 309 21.42 -18.19 4.87
C GLY A 309 21.47 -19.07 6.11
N GLY A 310 22.11 -20.23 6.02
CA GLY A 310 22.40 -21.02 7.20
C GLY A 310 23.18 -20.15 8.21
N GLU A 311 22.88 -20.26 9.51
CA GLU A 311 23.77 -19.73 10.52
C GLU A 311 25.18 -20.26 10.22
N PRO A 312 26.22 -19.37 10.19
CA PRO A 312 27.57 -19.89 10.11
C PRO A 312 27.77 -20.81 11.30
N GLU A 313 28.01 -22.11 11.06
CA GLU A 313 28.42 -23.05 12.09
C GLU A 313 29.50 -22.33 12.91
N ARG A 314 29.20 -22.07 14.16
CA ARG A 314 30.21 -21.66 15.12
C ARG A 314 31.16 -22.82 15.22
N VAL A 315 32.24 -22.79 14.44
CA VAL A 315 33.40 -23.63 14.71
C VAL A 315 33.88 -23.24 16.13
N ALA A 316 33.54 -24.09 17.06
CA ALA A 316 34.05 -23.95 18.40
C ALA A 316 35.61 -24.06 18.37
N PRO A 317 36.30 -23.26 19.17
CA PRO A 317 37.75 -23.23 19.20
C PRO A 317 38.36 -24.54 19.68
#